data_ad59b162150b8bd1d415104cbe531dd3
#
_entry.id   ad59b162150b8bd1d415104cbe531dd3
#
_cell.length_a   1.000
_cell.length_b   1.000
_cell.length_c   1.000
_cell.angle_alpha   90.00
_cell.angle_beta   90.00
_cell.angle_gamma   90.00
#
_symmetry.space_group_name_H-M   'P 1'
#
loop_
_entity.id
_entity.type
_entity.pdbx_description
1 polymer ?
#
loop_
_entity_poly.entity_id
_entity_poly.type
_entity_poly.pdbx_seq_one_letter_code
_entity_poly.pdbx_strand_id
1 'polypeptide(L)'
;GRMLELIAPRADRAVGVDQSPAMLSLARARLAQSGLRNVMLRQGDIYAPPVERDAYDLVIVHQVLHFLDDPARAIREAARTLRPGGRLLVVDFAAHTEEYLREQFAHRRLGFSGEEIAAFLDDAGLVGLQTRFVSPATGEAGKLTVAIWLARDPRVIADDMKNINREFA
;
A
#
# COMPACT_ATOMS: atom_id res chain seq x y z
N GLY A 1 2.51 12.16 -4.16
CA GLY A 1 1.37 12.45 -5.04
C GLY A 1 1.30 11.57 -6.29
N ARG A 2 2.44 11.00 -6.74
CA ARG A 2 2.50 10.27 -8.03
C ARG A 2 1.58 9.04 -8.09
N MET A 3 1.43 8.29 -7.02
CA MET A 3 0.51 7.14 -7.00
C MET A 3 -0.94 7.59 -7.14
N LEU A 4 -1.31 8.72 -6.55
CA LEU A 4 -2.65 9.31 -6.69
C LEU A 4 -2.93 9.74 -8.13
N GLU A 5 -1.96 10.35 -8.83
CA GLU A 5 -2.11 10.68 -10.26
C GLU A 5 -2.41 9.46 -11.14
N LEU A 6 -1.79 8.32 -10.82
CA LEU A 6 -1.99 7.09 -11.58
C LEU A 6 -3.35 6.43 -11.33
N ILE A 7 -3.88 6.54 -10.12
CA ILE A 7 -5.03 5.74 -9.66
C ILE A 7 -6.32 6.55 -9.62
N ALA A 8 -6.27 7.82 -9.21
CA ALA A 8 -7.45 8.65 -9.08
C ALA A 8 -8.30 8.79 -10.35
N PRO A 9 -7.75 8.76 -11.58
CA PRO A 9 -8.57 8.76 -12.80
C PRO A 9 -9.50 7.54 -12.94
N ARG A 10 -9.27 6.48 -12.16
CA ARG A 10 -10.03 5.22 -12.19
C ARG A 10 -10.83 4.99 -10.91
N ALA A 11 -10.92 5.99 -10.05
CA ALA A 11 -11.58 5.90 -8.75
C ALA A 11 -12.61 7.03 -8.61
N ASP A 12 -13.72 6.76 -7.94
CA ASP A 12 -14.68 7.80 -7.59
C ASP A 12 -14.09 8.78 -6.57
N ARG A 13 -13.31 8.25 -5.63
CA ARG A 13 -12.63 9.01 -4.58
C ARG A 13 -11.26 8.40 -4.29
N ALA A 14 -10.25 9.23 -4.11
CA ALA A 14 -8.94 8.83 -3.66
C ALA A 14 -8.49 9.66 -2.44
N VAL A 15 -7.85 9.00 -1.48
CA VAL A 15 -7.31 9.65 -0.29
C VAL A 15 -5.83 9.31 -0.18
N GLY A 16 -4.97 10.32 -0.05
CA GLY A 16 -3.56 10.14 0.26
C GLY A 16 -3.28 10.54 1.70
N VAL A 17 -2.55 9.70 2.41
CA VAL A 17 -2.12 9.95 3.80
C VAL A 17 -0.60 9.97 3.83
N ASP A 18 -0.05 10.98 4.48
CA ASP A 18 1.38 11.09 4.73
C ASP A 18 1.61 11.79 6.08
N GLN A 19 2.62 11.37 6.82
CA GLN A 19 2.98 12.00 8.09
C GLN A 19 3.70 13.34 7.87
N SER A 20 4.42 13.49 6.76
CA SER A 20 5.25 14.65 6.44
C SER A 20 4.45 15.80 5.82
N PRO A 21 4.36 16.97 6.48
CA PRO A 21 3.75 18.16 5.88
C PRO A 21 4.44 18.59 4.58
N ALA A 22 5.76 18.39 4.48
CA ALA A 22 6.54 18.72 3.29
C ALA A 22 6.14 17.85 2.11
N MET A 23 5.99 16.53 2.32
CA MET A 23 5.54 15.59 1.29
C MET A 23 4.11 15.88 0.85
N LEU A 24 3.22 16.22 1.79
CA LEU A 24 1.87 16.65 1.47
C LEU A 24 1.83 17.95 0.66
N SER A 25 2.72 18.91 0.94
CA SER A 25 2.84 20.14 0.15
C SER A 25 3.26 19.85 -1.30
N LEU A 26 4.26 18.98 -1.49
CA LEU A 26 4.70 18.52 -2.81
C LEU A 26 3.57 17.78 -3.55
N ALA A 27 2.83 16.93 -2.84
CA ALA A 27 1.69 16.22 -3.40
C ALA A 27 0.58 17.18 -3.85
N ARG A 28 0.25 18.21 -3.04
CA ARG A 28 -0.72 19.25 -3.40
C ARG A 28 -0.32 19.99 -4.68
N ALA A 29 0.94 20.44 -4.74
CA ALA A 29 1.45 21.14 -5.91
C ALA A 29 1.35 20.29 -7.19
N ARG A 30 1.69 19.02 -7.10
CA ARG A 30 1.59 18.06 -8.21
C ARG A 30 0.14 17.83 -8.64
N LEU A 31 -0.76 17.54 -7.69
CA LEU A 31 -2.17 17.28 -7.96
C LEU A 31 -2.91 18.51 -8.51
N ALA A 32 -2.51 19.72 -8.12
CA ALA A 32 -3.07 20.95 -8.68
C ALA A 32 -2.80 21.07 -10.19
N GLN A 33 -1.67 20.54 -10.67
CA GLN A 33 -1.31 20.53 -12.10
C GLN A 33 -2.04 19.42 -12.87
N SER A 34 -2.47 18.34 -12.21
CA SER A 34 -3.12 17.19 -12.86
C SER A 34 -4.61 17.39 -13.16
N GLY A 35 -5.24 18.44 -12.62
CA GLY A 35 -6.68 18.69 -12.78
C GLY A 35 -7.59 17.71 -12.04
N LEU A 36 -7.06 16.81 -11.24
CA LEU A 36 -7.83 15.83 -10.46
C LEU A 36 -8.60 16.52 -9.33
N ARG A 37 -9.92 16.29 -9.27
CA ARG A 37 -10.82 16.88 -8.27
C ARG A 37 -11.32 15.88 -7.22
N ASN A 38 -11.13 14.61 -7.45
CA ASN A 38 -11.58 13.51 -6.60
C ASN A 38 -10.51 13.03 -5.60
N VAL A 39 -9.47 13.83 -5.35
CA VAL A 39 -8.36 13.48 -4.46
C VAL A 39 -8.38 14.35 -3.21
N MET A 40 -8.26 13.71 -2.06
CA MET A 40 -8.09 14.35 -0.75
C MET A 40 -6.73 13.96 -0.15
N LEU A 41 -6.03 14.92 0.45
CA LEU A 41 -4.79 14.67 1.20
C LEU A 41 -5.03 14.91 2.69
N ARG A 42 -4.60 13.96 3.51
CA ARG A 42 -4.69 14.03 4.97
C ARG A 42 -3.30 13.83 5.58
N GLN A 43 -2.99 14.61 6.62
CA GLN A 43 -1.83 14.33 7.44
C GLN A 43 -2.20 13.26 8.46
N GLY A 44 -1.35 12.23 8.61
CA GLY A 44 -1.62 11.16 9.56
C GLY A 44 -0.49 10.16 9.69
N ASP A 45 -0.56 9.39 10.77
CA ASP A 45 0.36 8.30 11.07
C ASP A 45 -0.16 7.01 10.40
N ILE A 46 0.73 6.24 9.81
CA ILE A 46 0.41 4.94 9.20
C ILE A 46 -0.10 3.93 10.24
N TYR A 47 0.28 4.09 11.51
CA TYR A 47 -0.17 3.25 12.62
C TYR A 47 -1.56 3.62 13.18
N ALA A 48 -2.10 4.76 12.74
CA ALA A 48 -3.44 5.24 13.08
C ALA A 48 -3.94 6.16 11.94
N PRO A 49 -4.14 5.63 10.74
CA PRO A 49 -4.47 6.45 9.58
C PRO A 49 -5.83 7.13 9.78
N PRO A 50 -5.92 8.45 9.50
CA PRO A 50 -7.14 9.23 9.70
C PRO A 50 -8.15 9.00 8.57
N VAL A 51 -8.55 7.75 8.38
CA VAL A 51 -9.45 7.31 7.32
C VAL A 51 -10.47 6.31 7.87
N GLU A 52 -11.55 6.14 7.14
CA GLU A 52 -12.68 5.29 7.54
C GLU A 52 -12.28 3.81 7.47
N ARG A 53 -12.84 3.00 8.38
CA ARG A 53 -12.71 1.54 8.37
C ARG A 53 -13.68 0.94 7.36
N ASP A 54 -13.33 -0.22 6.81
CA ASP A 54 -14.18 -1.00 5.90
C ASP A 54 -14.73 -0.19 4.71
N ALA A 55 -13.94 0.78 4.18
CA ALA A 55 -14.43 1.78 3.25
C ALA A 55 -13.75 1.75 1.87
N TYR A 56 -12.60 1.10 1.74
CA TYR A 56 -11.78 1.22 0.54
C TYR A 56 -11.71 -0.07 -0.25
N ASP A 57 -11.89 0.03 -1.56
CA ASP A 57 -11.72 -1.06 -2.53
C ASP A 57 -10.25 -1.44 -2.72
N LEU A 58 -9.39 -0.43 -2.66
CA LEU A 58 -7.96 -0.57 -2.84
C LEU A 58 -7.23 0.32 -1.83
N VAL A 59 -6.32 -0.28 -1.10
CA VAL A 59 -5.35 0.42 -0.25
C VAL A 59 -3.95 0.16 -0.80
N ILE A 60 -3.11 1.20 -0.82
CA ILE A 60 -1.73 1.10 -1.32
C ILE A 60 -0.78 1.59 -0.25
N VAL A 61 0.12 0.74 0.16
CA VAL A 61 1.28 1.07 1.00
C VAL A 61 2.50 1.13 0.10
N HIS A 62 3.05 2.32 -0.11
CA HIS A 62 4.05 2.55 -1.13
C HIS A 62 5.32 3.18 -0.56
N GLN A 63 6.44 2.44 -0.62
CA GLN A 63 7.78 2.91 -0.26
C GLN A 63 7.86 3.53 1.14
N VAL A 64 7.30 2.85 2.14
CA VAL A 64 7.25 3.36 3.51
C VAL A 64 7.61 2.30 4.56
N LEU A 65 7.38 1.01 4.27
CA LEU A 65 7.58 -0.04 5.28
C LEU A 65 9.02 -0.14 5.74
N HIS A 66 9.99 0.10 4.85
CA HIS A 66 11.42 0.04 5.18
C HIS A 66 11.87 1.13 6.18
N PHE A 67 11.07 2.18 6.42
CA PHE A 67 11.30 3.18 7.45
C PHE A 67 10.72 2.82 8.82
N LEU A 68 9.81 1.84 8.88
CA LEU A 68 8.98 1.57 10.05
C LEU A 68 9.64 0.62 11.04
N ASP A 69 9.37 0.85 12.32
CA ASP A 69 9.76 -0.08 13.40
C ASP A 69 8.90 -1.35 13.35
N ASP A 70 7.60 -1.22 13.11
CA ASP A 70 6.63 -2.30 13.09
C ASP A 70 5.83 -2.32 11.77
N PRO A 71 6.41 -2.84 10.68
CA PRO A 71 5.72 -2.92 9.40
C PRO A 71 4.49 -3.86 9.43
N ALA A 72 4.49 -4.89 10.28
CA ALA A 72 3.35 -5.77 10.44
C ALA A 72 2.12 -5.01 10.97
N ARG A 73 2.32 -4.14 11.97
CA ARG A 73 1.25 -3.27 12.48
C ARG A 73 0.74 -2.31 11.40
N ALA A 74 1.61 -1.73 10.60
CA ALA A 74 1.20 -0.84 9.51
C ALA A 74 0.32 -1.58 8.48
N ILE A 75 0.67 -2.81 8.14
CA ILE A 75 -0.14 -3.67 7.26
C ILE A 75 -1.49 -4.00 7.89
N ARG A 76 -1.55 -4.33 9.20
CA ARG A 76 -2.82 -4.55 9.92
C ARG A 76 -3.71 -3.32 9.91
N GLU A 77 -3.16 -2.13 10.17
CA GLU A 77 -3.95 -0.89 10.13
C GLU A 77 -4.44 -0.56 8.72
N ALA A 78 -3.62 -0.80 7.68
CA ALA A 78 -4.05 -0.69 6.29
C ALA A 78 -5.19 -1.67 5.96
N ALA A 79 -5.07 -2.93 6.38
CA ALA A 79 -6.09 -3.97 6.18
C ALA A 79 -7.44 -3.58 6.80
N ARG A 80 -7.45 -2.93 7.97
CA ARG A 80 -8.66 -2.46 8.66
C ARG A 80 -9.47 -1.44 7.87
N THR A 81 -8.88 -0.78 6.91
CA THR A 81 -9.54 0.22 6.07
C THR A 81 -10.18 -0.39 4.83
N LEU A 82 -9.81 -1.63 4.47
CA LEU A 82 -10.39 -2.36 3.36
C LEU A 82 -11.84 -2.76 3.65
N ARG A 83 -12.72 -2.55 2.68
CA ARG A 83 -14.03 -3.20 2.68
C ARG A 83 -13.89 -4.71 2.45
N PRO A 84 -14.88 -5.52 2.80
CA PRO A 84 -14.90 -6.93 2.42
C PRO A 84 -14.64 -7.11 0.92
N GLY A 85 -13.73 -8.01 0.56
CA GLY A 85 -13.29 -8.23 -0.81
C GLY A 85 -12.30 -7.18 -1.37
N GLY A 86 -12.00 -6.13 -0.62
CA GLY A 86 -11.03 -5.10 -0.99
C GLY A 86 -9.60 -5.64 -1.12
N ARG A 87 -8.70 -4.87 -1.74
CA ARG A 87 -7.34 -5.30 -2.06
C ARG A 87 -6.31 -4.40 -1.41
N LEU A 88 -5.24 -5.00 -0.89
CA LEU A 88 -4.04 -4.31 -0.43
C LEU A 88 -2.92 -4.50 -1.47
N LEU A 89 -2.33 -3.41 -1.89
CA LEU A 89 -1.11 -3.40 -2.70
C LEU A 89 0.03 -2.85 -1.84
N VAL A 90 1.05 -3.67 -1.61
CA VAL A 90 2.29 -3.25 -0.95
C VAL A 90 3.37 -3.11 -2.01
N VAL A 91 4.04 -1.98 -2.05
CA VAL A 91 5.16 -1.69 -2.93
C VAL A 91 6.34 -1.24 -2.08
N ASP A 92 7.40 -2.03 -2.05
CA ASP A 92 8.60 -1.70 -1.29
C ASP A 92 9.83 -2.40 -1.91
N PHE A 93 11.00 -2.27 -1.30
CA PHE A 93 12.20 -2.93 -1.78
C PHE A 93 12.19 -4.43 -1.48
N ALA A 94 12.61 -5.24 -2.44
CA ALA A 94 13.02 -6.60 -2.17
C ALA A 94 14.23 -6.62 -1.23
N ALA A 95 14.42 -7.68 -0.47
CA ALA A 95 15.56 -7.83 0.43
C ALA A 95 16.89 -7.59 -0.32
N HIS A 96 17.78 -6.78 0.27
CA HIS A 96 19.07 -6.39 -0.29
C HIS A 96 20.12 -6.22 0.83
N THR A 97 21.36 -5.93 0.45
CA THR A 97 22.50 -5.81 1.39
C THR A 97 23.13 -4.42 1.41
N GLU A 98 22.44 -3.41 0.89
CA GLU A 98 22.95 -2.04 0.74
C GLU A 98 22.95 -1.28 2.08
N GLU A 99 23.93 -1.55 2.96
CA GLU A 99 24.01 -1.00 4.32
C GLU A 99 24.09 0.54 4.36
N TYR A 100 24.65 1.19 3.33
CA TYR A 100 24.70 2.65 3.27
C TYR A 100 23.32 3.33 3.36
N LEU A 101 22.25 2.63 3.01
CA LEU A 101 20.89 3.15 3.10
C LEU A 101 20.42 3.34 4.54
N ARG A 102 20.93 2.53 5.48
CA ARG A 102 20.69 2.73 6.92
C ARG A 102 21.36 3.99 7.43
N GLU A 103 22.61 4.22 7.00
CA GLU A 103 23.44 5.32 7.49
C GLU A 103 23.04 6.67 6.88
N GLN A 104 22.71 6.70 5.59
CA GLN A 104 22.52 7.95 4.84
C GLN A 104 21.05 8.27 4.57
N PHE A 105 20.15 7.29 4.57
CA PHE A 105 18.75 7.44 4.16
C PHE A 105 17.73 6.98 5.21
N ALA A 106 18.18 6.75 6.44
CA ALA A 106 17.33 6.37 7.56
C ALA A 106 16.49 5.09 7.34
N HIS A 107 16.93 4.19 6.46
CA HIS A 107 16.28 2.90 6.32
C HIS A 107 16.48 2.07 7.61
N ARG A 108 15.40 1.61 8.20
CA ARG A 108 15.46 0.69 9.35
C ARG A 108 15.60 -0.76 8.88
N ARG A 109 15.10 -1.05 7.68
CA ARG A 109 15.15 -2.38 7.08
C ARG A 109 15.72 -2.30 5.66
N LEU A 110 16.47 -3.33 5.28
CA LEU A 110 17.07 -3.45 3.96
C LEU A 110 16.16 -4.27 3.03
N GLY A 111 14.94 -3.75 2.82
CA GLY A 111 13.90 -4.42 2.05
C GLY A 111 13.25 -5.59 2.79
N PHE A 112 12.46 -6.36 2.08
CA PHE A 112 11.64 -7.45 2.62
C PHE A 112 11.74 -8.68 1.74
N SER A 113 11.78 -9.85 2.37
CA SER A 113 11.58 -11.12 1.67
C SER A 113 10.10 -11.35 1.36
N GLY A 114 9.82 -12.23 0.40
CA GLY A 114 8.45 -12.63 0.12
C GLY A 114 7.78 -13.33 1.30
N GLU A 115 8.54 -14.08 2.09
CA GLU A 115 8.06 -14.81 3.27
C GLU A 115 7.68 -13.86 4.41
N GLU A 116 8.50 -12.81 4.65
CA GLU A 116 8.19 -11.80 5.67
C GLU A 116 6.87 -11.07 5.35
N ILE A 117 6.71 -10.61 4.11
CA ILE A 117 5.47 -9.92 3.73
C ILE A 117 4.28 -10.88 3.74
N ALA A 118 4.45 -12.14 3.31
CA ALA A 118 3.39 -13.13 3.38
C ALA A 118 2.92 -13.35 4.83
N ALA A 119 3.85 -13.45 5.79
CA ALA A 119 3.53 -13.56 7.21
C ALA A 119 2.78 -12.32 7.75
N PHE A 120 3.18 -11.11 7.34
CA PHE A 120 2.48 -9.88 7.74
C PHE A 120 1.07 -9.78 7.16
N LEU A 121 0.87 -10.25 5.93
CA LEU A 121 -0.44 -10.29 5.27
C LEU A 121 -1.37 -11.31 5.95
N ASP A 122 -0.86 -12.50 6.28
CA ASP A 122 -1.59 -13.55 6.98
C ASP A 122 -2.01 -13.10 8.40
N ASP A 123 -1.09 -12.48 9.15
CA ASP A 123 -1.37 -11.88 10.47
C ASP A 123 -2.43 -10.76 10.40
N ALA A 124 -2.51 -10.06 9.28
CA ALA A 124 -3.55 -9.06 9.02
C ALA A 124 -4.88 -9.66 8.53
N GLY A 125 -4.98 -10.99 8.39
CA GLY A 125 -6.16 -11.70 7.89
C GLY A 125 -6.38 -11.56 6.37
N LEU A 126 -5.34 -11.25 5.61
CA LEU A 126 -5.40 -11.09 4.16
C LEU A 126 -4.86 -12.33 3.43
N VAL A 127 -5.40 -12.60 2.26
CA VAL A 127 -4.92 -13.67 1.38
C VAL A 127 -4.04 -13.08 0.30
N GLY A 128 -2.79 -13.52 0.24
CA GLY A 128 -1.85 -13.15 -0.82
C GLY A 128 -2.32 -13.67 -2.18
N LEU A 129 -2.30 -12.83 -3.21
CA LEU A 129 -2.73 -13.16 -4.56
C LEU A 129 -1.56 -13.25 -5.54
N GLN A 130 -0.63 -12.30 -5.48
CA GLN A 130 0.45 -12.18 -6.45
C GLN A 130 1.64 -11.44 -5.86
N THR A 131 2.85 -11.84 -6.27
CA THR A 131 4.09 -11.09 -6.05
C THR A 131 4.77 -10.83 -7.40
N ARG A 132 5.28 -9.61 -7.58
CA ARG A 132 6.08 -9.22 -8.74
C ARG A 132 7.33 -8.50 -8.30
N PHE A 133 8.42 -8.74 -9.03
CA PHE A 133 9.69 -8.03 -8.86
C PHE A 133 9.96 -7.17 -10.09
N VAL A 134 10.35 -5.93 -9.84
CA VAL A 134 10.75 -4.96 -10.87
C VAL A 134 12.21 -4.63 -10.61
N SER A 135 13.08 -5.28 -11.37
CA SER A 135 14.53 -5.03 -11.31
C SER A 135 14.88 -3.78 -12.12
N PRO A 136 15.94 -3.05 -11.72
CA PRO A 136 16.47 -1.95 -12.54
C PRO A 136 16.93 -2.46 -13.90
N ALA A 137 16.91 -1.57 -14.90
CA ALA A 137 17.45 -1.91 -16.23
C ALA A 137 18.93 -2.28 -16.13
N THR A 138 19.38 -3.18 -17.01
CA THR A 138 20.79 -3.62 -17.07
C THR A 138 21.71 -2.40 -17.23
N GLY A 139 22.68 -2.25 -16.31
CA GLY A 139 23.64 -1.13 -16.31
C GLY A 139 23.35 0.00 -15.34
N GLU A 140 22.23 0.00 -14.64
CA GLU A 140 21.91 0.97 -13.57
C GLU A 140 22.44 0.45 -12.22
N ALA A 141 23.74 0.59 -11.99
CA ALA A 141 24.38 0.24 -10.72
C ALA A 141 23.78 1.07 -9.56
N GLY A 142 23.51 0.44 -8.42
CA GLY A 142 23.02 1.10 -7.20
C GLY A 142 21.48 1.28 -7.13
N LYS A 143 20.72 0.81 -8.11
CA LYS A 143 19.26 0.76 -8.01
C LYS A 143 18.78 -0.56 -7.41
N LEU A 144 17.80 -0.45 -6.52
CA LEU A 144 17.22 -1.61 -5.82
C LEU A 144 16.09 -2.25 -6.63
N THR A 145 15.94 -3.57 -6.48
CA THR A 145 14.75 -4.26 -6.98
C THR A 145 13.54 -3.85 -6.12
N VAL A 146 12.50 -3.41 -6.79
CA VAL A 146 11.20 -3.15 -6.17
C VAL A 146 10.36 -4.41 -6.22
N ALA A 147 9.75 -4.77 -5.11
CA ALA A 147 8.78 -5.84 -5.03
C ALA A 147 7.37 -5.28 -4.85
N ILE A 148 6.41 -5.92 -5.47
CA ILE A 148 4.99 -5.57 -5.45
C ILE A 148 4.23 -6.80 -4.98
N TRP A 149 3.55 -6.68 -3.86
CA TRP A 149 2.70 -7.74 -3.29
C TRP A 149 1.25 -7.31 -3.34
N LEU A 150 0.39 -8.14 -3.91
CA LEU A 150 -1.04 -7.95 -3.94
C LEU A 150 -1.72 -8.97 -3.03
N ALA A 151 -2.60 -8.51 -2.16
CA ALA A 151 -3.43 -9.32 -1.30
C ALA A 151 -4.89 -8.89 -1.34
N ARG A 152 -5.78 -9.72 -0.83
CA ARG A 152 -7.22 -9.46 -0.77
C ARG A 152 -7.76 -9.76 0.63
N ASP A 153 -8.71 -8.97 1.07
CA ASP A 153 -9.57 -9.27 2.20
C ASP A 153 -10.52 -10.43 1.82
N PRO A 154 -10.45 -11.58 2.50
CA PRO A 154 -11.29 -12.73 2.17
C PRO A 154 -12.74 -12.61 2.63
N ARG A 155 -13.08 -11.58 3.44
CA ARG A 155 -14.45 -11.37 3.90
C ARG A 155 -15.40 -11.18 2.70
N VAL A 156 -16.61 -11.72 2.80
CA VAL A 156 -17.65 -11.65 1.76
C VAL A 156 -18.74 -10.69 2.20
N ILE A 157 -19.27 -9.90 1.28
CA ILE A 157 -20.44 -9.06 1.55
C ILE A 157 -21.67 -9.97 1.68
N ALA A 158 -22.49 -9.76 2.71
CA ALA A 158 -23.66 -10.61 3.01
C ALA A 158 -24.68 -10.70 1.83
N ASP A 159 -24.71 -9.71 0.94
CA ASP A 159 -25.60 -9.73 -0.24
C ASP A 159 -25.09 -10.69 -1.34
N ASP A 160 -23.80 -10.94 -1.46
CA ASP A 160 -23.24 -11.93 -2.38
C ASP A 160 -23.61 -13.36 -1.95
N MET A 161 -23.72 -13.61 -0.64
CA MET A 161 -24.15 -14.90 -0.09
C MET A 161 -25.59 -15.24 -0.48
N LYS A 162 -26.48 -14.25 -0.62
CA LYS A 162 -27.88 -14.49 -1.04
C LYS A 162 -27.99 -14.86 -2.51
N ASN A 163 -27.09 -14.36 -3.35
CA ASN A 163 -27.06 -14.69 -4.77
C ASN A 163 -26.47 -16.08 -5.01
N ILE A 164 -25.44 -16.47 -4.29
CA ILE A 164 -24.84 -17.82 -4.37
C ILE A 164 -25.89 -18.88 -3.97
N ASN A 165 -26.65 -18.67 -2.90
CA ASN A 165 -27.71 -19.61 -2.46
C ASN A 165 -28.92 -19.68 -3.40
N ARG A 166 -29.10 -18.70 -4.32
CA ARG A 166 -30.16 -18.73 -5.34
C ARG A 166 -29.75 -19.50 -6.61
N GLU A 167 -28.48 -19.61 -6.91
CA GLU A 167 -27.99 -20.37 -8.06
C GLU A 167 -27.89 -21.89 -7.80
N PHE A 168 -27.94 -22.31 -6.54
CA PHE A 168 -27.85 -23.72 -6.11
C PHE A 168 -29.17 -24.25 -5.49
N ALA A 169 -30.27 -23.52 -5.56
CA ALA A 169 -31.60 -23.94 -5.13
C ALA A 169 -32.55 -24.12 -6.35
#